data_ae283e45e0859aec10677a4bbd1e2a4e
#
_entry.id   ae283e45e0859aec10677a4bbd1e2a4e
#
_cell.length_a   1.000
_cell.length_b   1.000
_cell.length_c   1.000
_cell.angle_alpha   90.00
_cell.angle_beta   90.00
_cell.angle_gamma   90.00
#
_symmetry.space_group_name_H-M   'P 1'
#
loop_
_entity.id
_entity.type
_entity.pdbx_description
1 polymer ?
#
loop_
_entity_poly.entity_id
_entity_poly.type
_entity_poly.pdbx_seq_one_letter_code
_entity_poly.pdbx_strand_id
1 'polypeptide(L)'
;MIEGTNRPDLALEVLRLVNEKRVAAGLNALTMNQSLKGSAELRATEVAIKQSHWRPDGTYFTTAVTIPGFCIELIAWGGTRATPEQVVNGWANSERHSKHLTDPYYTEVGVGCYQLDTWPYWCWSMILH
;
A
#
# COMPACT_ATOMS: atom_id res chain seq x y z
N MET A 1 -5.75 14.76 11.66
CA MET A 1 -5.95 13.38 11.14
C MET A 1 -7.43 13.03 11.22
N ILE A 2 -7.96 12.36 10.21
CA ILE A 2 -9.34 11.85 10.25
C ILE A 2 -9.32 10.60 11.12
N GLU A 3 -10.26 10.51 12.06
CA GLU A 3 -10.35 9.39 12.99
C GLU A 3 -10.73 8.10 12.27
N GLY A 4 -10.01 7.02 12.59
CA GLY A 4 -10.24 5.71 12.01
C GLY A 4 -9.49 4.64 12.75
N THR A 5 -9.39 3.45 12.14
CA THR A 5 -8.77 2.28 12.73
C THR A 5 -7.71 1.71 11.79
N ASN A 6 -6.49 1.56 12.28
CA ASN A 6 -5.45 0.83 11.56
C ASN A 6 -5.81 -0.67 11.54
N ARG A 7 -5.69 -1.29 10.37
CA ARG A 7 -6.05 -2.69 10.14
C ARG A 7 -4.85 -3.49 9.64
N PRO A 8 -3.87 -3.79 10.53
CA PRO A 8 -2.68 -4.56 10.13
C PRO A 8 -3.01 -5.99 9.70
N ASP A 9 -4.10 -6.55 10.19
CA ASP A 9 -4.59 -7.86 9.77
C ASP A 9 -4.91 -7.90 8.27
N LEU A 10 -5.61 -6.89 7.78
CA LEU A 10 -5.94 -6.78 6.36
C LEU A 10 -4.73 -6.44 5.50
N ALA A 11 -3.84 -5.59 6.01
CA ALA A 11 -2.59 -5.25 5.33
C ALA A 11 -1.72 -6.50 5.13
N LEU A 12 -1.65 -7.38 6.12
CA LEU A 12 -0.89 -8.62 6.03
C LEU A 12 -1.48 -9.55 4.95
N GLU A 13 -2.80 -9.58 4.82
CA GLU A 13 -3.47 -10.38 3.80
C GLU A 13 -3.21 -9.83 2.39
N VAL A 14 -3.13 -8.50 2.22
CA VAL A 14 -2.71 -7.91 0.94
C VAL A 14 -1.31 -8.40 0.56
N LEU A 15 -0.38 -8.39 1.51
CA LEU A 15 0.98 -8.87 1.26
C LEU A 15 0.98 -10.34 0.83
N ARG A 16 0.19 -11.17 1.50
CA ARG A 16 0.07 -12.59 1.14
C ARG A 16 -0.41 -12.76 -0.31
N LEU A 17 -1.43 -12.03 -0.69
CA LEU A 17 -2.01 -12.10 -2.05
C LEU A 17 -1.03 -11.60 -3.11
N VAL A 18 -0.31 -10.52 -2.83
CA VAL A 18 0.72 -9.99 -3.75
C VAL A 18 1.84 -11.03 -3.92
N ASN A 19 2.29 -11.64 -2.83
CA ASN A 19 3.33 -12.66 -2.90
C ASN A 19 2.88 -13.92 -3.63
N GLU A 20 1.60 -14.28 -3.52
CA GLU A 20 1.04 -15.38 -4.30
C GLU A 20 1.20 -15.12 -5.81
N LYS A 21 0.90 -13.90 -6.25
CA LYS A 21 1.08 -13.49 -7.65
C LYS A 21 2.55 -13.50 -8.07
N ARG A 22 3.44 -13.03 -7.18
CA ARG A 22 4.89 -12.99 -7.47
C ARG A 22 5.44 -14.40 -7.64
N VAL A 23 5.14 -15.30 -6.72
CA VAL A 23 5.59 -16.69 -6.77
C VAL A 23 5.05 -17.39 -8.03
N ALA A 24 3.79 -17.16 -8.37
CA ALA A 24 3.19 -17.69 -9.60
C ALA A 24 3.89 -17.18 -10.86
N ALA A 25 4.48 -15.99 -10.80
CA ALA A 25 5.26 -15.40 -11.91
C ALA A 25 6.75 -15.80 -11.86
N GLY A 26 7.16 -16.67 -10.95
CA GLY A 26 8.55 -17.13 -10.82
C GLY A 26 9.45 -16.18 -10.05
N LEU A 27 8.87 -15.25 -9.30
CA LEU A 27 9.62 -14.24 -8.53
C LEU A 27 9.68 -14.61 -7.06
N ASN A 28 10.69 -14.07 -6.37
CA ASN A 28 10.77 -14.19 -4.91
C ASN A 28 9.66 -13.40 -4.23
N ALA A 29 9.16 -13.92 -3.12
CA ALA A 29 8.23 -13.20 -2.27
C ALA A 29 8.90 -11.95 -1.70
N LEU A 30 8.12 -10.86 -1.56
CA LEU A 30 8.57 -9.65 -0.88
C LEU A 30 8.66 -9.91 0.63
N THR A 31 9.69 -9.34 1.26
CA THR A 31 9.87 -9.42 2.71
C THR A 31 9.36 -8.14 3.36
N MET A 32 8.53 -8.27 4.38
CA MET A 32 8.07 -7.09 5.12
C MET A 32 9.24 -6.41 5.82
N ASN A 33 9.35 -5.09 5.65
CA ASN A 33 10.28 -4.24 6.36
C ASN A 33 9.49 -3.40 7.36
N GLN A 34 9.87 -3.43 8.64
CA GLN A 34 9.12 -2.75 9.70
C GLN A 34 9.08 -1.23 9.52
N SER A 35 10.17 -0.63 9.02
CA SER A 35 10.19 0.80 8.73
C SER A 35 9.23 1.16 7.60
N LEU A 36 9.19 0.36 6.55
CA LEU A 36 8.24 0.54 5.44
C LEU A 36 6.81 0.32 5.90
N LYS A 37 6.58 -0.64 6.79
CA LYS A 37 5.25 -0.89 7.37
C LYS A 37 4.76 0.37 8.10
N GLY A 38 5.60 0.96 8.95
CA GLY A 38 5.26 2.20 9.66
C GLY A 38 4.98 3.34 8.71
N SER A 39 5.78 3.50 7.65
CA SER A 39 5.59 4.52 6.63
C SER A 39 4.27 4.31 5.87
N ALA A 40 3.97 3.08 5.48
CA ALA A 40 2.73 2.75 4.78
C ALA A 40 1.50 2.95 5.66
N GLU A 41 1.59 2.62 6.95
CA GLU A 41 0.50 2.88 7.89
C GLU A 41 0.22 4.37 8.04
N LEU A 42 1.26 5.18 8.13
CA LEU A 42 1.13 6.65 8.14
C LEU A 42 0.51 7.14 6.84
N ARG A 43 0.99 6.67 5.70
CA ARG A 43 0.47 7.07 4.40
C ARG A 43 -1.00 6.71 4.22
N ALA A 44 -1.43 5.54 4.71
CA ALA A 44 -2.84 5.16 4.66
C ALA A 44 -3.72 6.17 5.40
N THR A 45 -3.30 6.68 6.56
CA THR A 45 -4.04 7.74 7.27
C THR A 45 -4.09 9.03 6.46
N GLU A 46 -3.04 9.32 5.70
CA GLU A 46 -2.97 10.53 4.86
C GLU A 46 -3.82 10.41 3.60
N VAL A 47 -3.97 9.20 3.05
CA VAL A 47 -4.88 8.94 1.93
C VAL A 47 -6.33 9.24 2.32
N ALA A 48 -6.69 9.08 3.58
CA ALA A 48 -8.00 9.48 4.09
C ALA A 48 -8.26 10.98 3.91
N ILE A 49 -7.21 11.79 3.99
CA ILE A 49 -7.28 13.26 3.88
C ILE A 49 -7.14 13.68 2.42
N LYS A 50 -6.18 13.12 1.72
CA LYS A 50 -5.83 13.50 0.35
C LYS A 50 -5.48 12.24 -0.45
N GLN A 51 -6.27 11.93 -1.44
CA GLN A 51 -6.11 10.73 -2.28
C GLN A 51 -5.06 11.00 -3.36
N SER A 52 -3.79 11.00 -2.95
CA SER A 52 -2.66 11.38 -3.79
C SER A 52 -1.36 10.78 -3.24
N HIS A 53 -0.37 10.65 -4.10
CA HIS A 53 1.01 10.35 -3.68
C HIS A 53 1.67 11.58 -3.02
N TRP A 54 1.09 12.76 -3.19
CA TRP A 54 1.52 13.96 -2.47
C TRP A 54 0.83 13.99 -1.11
N ARG A 55 1.63 14.20 -0.08
CA ARG A 55 1.14 14.22 1.30
C ARG A 55 0.31 15.47 1.59
N PRO A 56 -0.51 15.47 2.65
CA PRO A 56 -1.30 16.64 3.03
C PRO A 56 -0.45 17.90 3.25
N ASP A 57 0.81 17.77 3.64
CA ASP A 57 1.73 18.90 3.84
C ASP A 57 2.35 19.42 2.54
N GLY A 58 2.01 18.83 1.39
CA GLY A 58 2.53 19.22 0.08
C GLY A 58 3.81 18.52 -0.34
N THR A 59 4.41 17.68 0.51
CA THR A 59 5.60 16.92 0.15
C THR A 59 5.21 15.59 -0.50
N TYR A 60 6.14 14.97 -1.24
CA TYR A 60 5.89 13.70 -1.90
C TYR A 60 5.93 12.54 -0.88
N PHE A 61 5.30 11.42 -1.19
CA PHE A 61 5.18 10.28 -0.26
C PHE A 61 6.56 9.82 0.27
N THR A 62 7.62 9.99 -0.52
CA THR A 62 8.97 9.58 -0.14
C THR A 62 9.47 10.23 1.14
N THR A 63 8.92 11.40 1.51
CA THR A 63 9.28 12.06 2.78
C THR A 63 8.79 11.28 4.01
N ALA A 64 7.85 10.34 3.83
CA ALA A 64 7.40 9.46 4.90
C ALA A 64 8.29 8.20 5.03
N VAL A 65 9.14 7.93 4.04
CA VAL A 65 10.01 6.75 4.01
C VAL A 65 11.31 7.08 4.71
N THR A 66 11.69 6.25 5.69
CA THR A 66 12.84 6.52 6.55
C THR A 66 14.09 5.73 6.17
N ILE A 67 13.98 4.77 5.25
CA ILE A 67 15.13 4.01 4.76
C ILE A 67 15.60 4.57 3.41
N PRO A 68 16.90 4.52 3.10
CA PRO A 68 17.42 5.03 1.83
C PRO A 68 17.09 4.08 0.67
N GLY A 69 17.18 4.60 -0.54
CA GLY A 69 17.01 3.84 -1.76
C GLY A 69 15.70 4.15 -2.47
N PHE A 70 15.61 3.66 -3.70
CA PHE A 70 14.44 3.90 -4.53
C PHE A 70 13.23 3.10 -4.04
N CYS A 71 12.08 3.74 -4.01
CA CYS A 71 10.83 3.09 -3.65
C CYS A 71 9.67 3.66 -4.48
N ILE A 72 8.59 2.89 -4.58
CA ILE A 72 7.34 3.34 -5.19
C ILE A 72 6.18 3.06 -4.23
N GLU A 73 5.09 3.77 -4.44
CA GLU A 73 3.88 3.60 -3.64
C GLU A 73 2.70 3.25 -4.55
N LEU A 74 1.90 2.27 -4.12
CA LEU A 74 0.57 2.03 -4.68
C LEU A 74 -0.44 2.43 -3.62
N ILE A 75 -1.45 3.21 -4.02
CA ILE A 75 -2.54 3.60 -3.11
C ILE A 75 -3.87 3.12 -3.65
N ALA A 76 -4.83 2.97 -2.74
CA ALA A 76 -6.21 2.65 -3.07
C ALA A 76 -7.12 3.24 -2.01
N TRP A 77 -8.36 3.55 -2.38
CA TRP A 77 -9.34 4.08 -1.44
C TRP A 77 -10.76 3.82 -1.94
N GLY A 78 -11.73 3.95 -1.04
CA GLY A 78 -13.14 3.90 -1.37
C GLY A 78 -13.84 2.65 -0.85
N GLY A 79 -15.17 2.64 -0.97
CA GLY A 79 -16.02 1.55 -0.48
C GLY A 79 -15.84 0.24 -1.24
N THR A 80 -15.36 0.29 -2.49
CA THR A 80 -15.06 -0.89 -3.31
C THR A 80 -13.62 -1.39 -3.11
N ARG A 81 -12.91 -0.86 -2.13
CA ARG A 81 -11.58 -1.30 -1.69
C ARG A 81 -11.64 -1.74 -0.24
N ALA A 82 -12.67 -2.51 0.12
CA ALA A 82 -12.96 -2.94 1.48
C ALA A 82 -12.27 -4.25 1.87
N THR A 83 -11.86 -5.05 0.90
CA THR A 83 -11.19 -6.34 1.15
C THR A 83 -9.81 -6.37 0.51
N PRO A 84 -8.88 -7.18 1.06
CA PRO A 84 -7.57 -7.37 0.42
C PRO A 84 -7.66 -7.81 -1.04
N GLU A 85 -8.61 -8.70 -1.36
CA GLU A 85 -8.81 -9.19 -2.72
C GLU A 85 -9.23 -8.06 -3.66
N GLN A 86 -10.13 -7.19 -3.23
CA GLN A 86 -10.55 -6.03 -4.04
C GLN A 86 -9.38 -5.10 -4.32
N VAL A 87 -8.54 -4.85 -3.33
CA VAL A 87 -7.39 -3.96 -3.46
C VAL A 87 -6.37 -4.55 -4.43
N VAL A 88 -5.97 -5.80 -4.22
CA VAL A 88 -4.96 -6.46 -5.05
C VAL A 88 -5.47 -6.64 -6.47
N ASN A 89 -6.73 -7.02 -6.65
CA ASN A 89 -7.34 -7.14 -7.99
C ASN A 89 -7.42 -5.77 -8.68
N GLY A 90 -7.72 -4.72 -7.94
CA GLY A 90 -7.74 -3.36 -8.49
C GLY A 90 -6.37 -2.95 -9.02
N TRP A 91 -5.31 -3.21 -8.26
CA TRP A 91 -3.95 -2.94 -8.73
C TRP A 91 -3.55 -3.84 -9.89
N ALA A 92 -3.86 -5.13 -9.83
CA ALA A 92 -3.50 -6.09 -10.87
C ALA A 92 -4.19 -5.79 -12.22
N ASN A 93 -5.39 -5.22 -12.18
CA ASN A 93 -6.16 -4.88 -13.38
C ASN A 93 -5.85 -3.47 -13.93
N SER A 94 -4.95 -2.73 -13.31
CA SER A 94 -4.51 -1.43 -13.76
C SER A 94 -3.12 -1.53 -14.39
N GLU A 95 -2.96 -1.15 -15.65
CA GLU A 95 -1.66 -1.14 -16.32
C GLU A 95 -0.61 -0.34 -15.54
N ARG A 96 -1.04 0.77 -14.96
CA ARG A 96 -0.17 1.65 -14.18
C ARG A 96 0.42 0.96 -12.95
N HIS A 97 -0.35 0.07 -12.30
CA HIS A 97 0.04 -0.56 -11.03
C HIS A 97 0.52 -2.00 -11.21
N SER A 98 -0.04 -2.75 -12.15
CA SER A 98 0.22 -4.19 -12.28
C SER A 98 1.69 -4.52 -12.49
N LYS A 99 2.40 -3.71 -13.26
CA LYS A 99 3.83 -3.91 -13.53
C LYS A 99 4.69 -3.88 -12.27
N HIS A 100 4.26 -3.14 -11.26
CA HIS A 100 5.01 -3.05 -10.00
C HIS A 100 4.85 -4.29 -9.14
N LEU A 101 3.69 -4.95 -9.19
CA LEU A 101 3.42 -6.14 -8.39
C LEU A 101 4.38 -7.29 -8.72
N THR A 102 4.77 -7.40 -9.98
CA THR A 102 5.63 -8.47 -10.48
C THR A 102 6.99 -7.98 -10.97
N ASP A 103 7.44 -6.85 -10.44
CA ASP A 103 8.76 -6.31 -10.78
C ASP A 103 9.83 -6.98 -9.91
N PRO A 104 10.81 -7.66 -10.50
CA PRO A 104 11.88 -8.33 -9.75
C PRO A 104 12.82 -7.35 -9.02
N TYR A 105 12.79 -6.07 -9.37
CA TYR A 105 13.61 -5.04 -8.71
C TYR A 105 13.31 -4.92 -7.22
N TYR A 106 12.03 -5.02 -6.83
CA TYR A 106 11.64 -4.85 -5.43
C TYR A 106 11.79 -6.14 -4.66
N THR A 107 12.28 -6.03 -3.40
CA THR A 107 12.50 -7.15 -2.50
C THR A 107 11.81 -6.97 -1.15
N GLU A 108 11.51 -5.71 -0.78
CA GLU A 108 10.93 -5.35 0.51
C GLU A 108 9.64 -4.59 0.33
N VAL A 109 8.79 -4.62 1.36
CA VAL A 109 7.45 -4.04 1.29
C VAL A 109 6.95 -3.59 2.66
N GLY A 110 6.15 -2.53 2.66
CA GLY A 110 5.28 -2.18 3.76
C GLY A 110 3.87 -1.96 3.24
N VAL A 111 2.87 -2.41 3.99
CA VAL A 111 1.46 -2.22 3.64
C VAL A 111 0.73 -1.62 4.82
N GLY A 112 -0.09 -0.61 4.56
CA GLY A 112 -0.96 0.02 5.55
C GLY A 112 -2.41 0.00 5.08
N CYS A 113 -3.32 -0.17 6.04
CA CYS A 113 -4.76 -0.11 5.82
C CYS A 113 -5.39 0.71 6.94
N TYR A 114 -6.16 1.72 6.58
CA TYR A 114 -6.85 2.59 7.53
C TYR A 114 -8.35 2.61 7.20
N GLN A 115 -9.16 2.22 8.18
CA GLN A 115 -10.61 2.12 8.03
C GLN A 115 -11.31 3.29 8.72
N LEU A 116 -12.27 3.90 8.01
CA LEU A 116 -13.07 5.02 8.50
C LEU A 116 -14.56 4.70 8.43
N ASP A 117 -15.34 5.40 9.28
CA ASP A 117 -16.81 5.34 9.24
C ASP A 117 -17.41 6.24 8.16
N THR A 118 -16.62 7.19 7.63
CA THR A 118 -17.02 8.14 6.60
C THR A 118 -16.18 7.94 5.34
N TRP A 119 -16.65 8.51 4.19
CA TRP A 119 -15.88 8.46 2.96
C TRP A 119 -14.46 9.00 3.20
N PRO A 120 -13.40 8.35 2.68
CA PRO A 120 -13.42 7.28 1.66
C PRO A 120 -13.55 5.86 2.21
N TYR A 121 -13.87 5.62 3.43
CA TYR A 121 -14.11 4.38 4.15
C TYR A 121 -12.86 3.50 4.32
N TRP A 122 -12.18 3.17 3.24
CA TRP A 122 -10.99 2.32 3.25
C TRP A 122 -9.86 3.01 2.53
N CYS A 123 -8.69 3.05 3.16
CA CYS A 123 -7.51 3.71 2.63
C CYS A 123 -6.30 2.79 2.75
N TRP A 124 -5.57 2.64 1.65
CA TRP A 124 -4.46 1.70 1.56
C TRP A 124 -3.24 2.37 0.98
N SER A 125 -2.07 1.99 1.51
CA SER A 125 -0.79 2.30 0.91
C SER A 125 0.09 1.06 0.94
N MET A 126 0.75 0.78 -0.18
CA MET A 126 1.78 -0.25 -0.26
C MET A 126 3.02 0.40 -0.81
N ILE A 127 4.12 0.30 -0.08
CA ILE A 127 5.42 0.87 -0.46
C ILE A 127 6.35 -0.29 -0.78
N LEU A 128 6.84 -0.32 -2.03
CA LEU A 128 7.79 -1.31 -2.52
C LEU A 128 9.18 -0.70 -2.57
N HIS A 129 10.16 -1.49 -2.12
CA HIS A 129 11.57 -1.03 -2.02
C HIS A 129 12.53 -2.09 -2.56
#